data_ae5dd1b77ba46165710982851a28efc5
#
_entry.id   ae5dd1b77ba46165710982851a28efc5
#
_cell.length_a   1.000
_cell.length_b   1.000
_cell.length_c   1.000
_cell.angle_alpha   90.00
_cell.angle_beta   90.00
_cell.angle_gamma   90.00
#
_symmetry.space_group_name_H-M   'P 1'
#
loop_
_entity.id
_entity.type
_entity.pdbx_description
1 polymer ?
#
loop_
_entity_poly.entity_id
_entity_poly.type
_entity_poly.pdbx_seq_one_letter_code
_entity_poly.pdbx_strand_id
1 'polypeptide(L)'
;MDINSSGSHPPSIHAEVVTITPTIFPRVGYSILSFLMFINTVLTVFNNGLVITVLLRNPSLLQPMNVFILSLAVSDLMIGLCGSLIVTITNYHGSFFLGHSVCVFQGFAVNYFGLVSLCTLTLLAYERYNVVCNPRDGLKLSMRRSVVGLLLVWIFCLFWAVAPLFGWSSYGPEGVQTSCSLAWEERSWSNYSYLILYTLLCFIFPVAVIIYCYSRVLTSMDKLNRSVELQGGRSRQKENDHAISMVLAMMIAFFVCWLPYTVLSVVVVVDPELYIPPLVATMPMYFAKTSPVYNPIIYFLSNKQFRDAALEVLTCGLYIPHAPTAVSINMRSFNRRSRLTSFSRNVNLHSKVLPL
;
A
#
# COMPACT_ATOMS: atom_id res chain seq x y z
N MET A 1 -26.09 -24.62 85.66
CA MET A 1 -26.99 -25.26 84.71
C MET A 1 -26.76 -24.58 83.38
N ASP A 2 -25.93 -25.18 82.60
CA ASP A 2 -25.50 -24.66 81.26
C ASP A 2 -26.45 -25.15 80.21
N ILE A 3 -26.94 -24.26 79.35
CA ILE A 3 -27.65 -24.65 78.16
C ILE A 3 -26.89 -24.07 77.01
N ASN A 4 -26.08 -24.94 76.34
CA ASN A 4 -25.49 -24.71 75.02
C ASN A 4 -26.58 -24.64 73.97
N SER A 5 -26.68 -23.51 73.20
CA SER A 5 -27.42 -23.41 71.99
C SER A 5 -26.44 -23.28 70.80
N SER A 6 -26.22 -24.37 70.13
CA SER A 6 -25.48 -24.43 68.84
C SER A 6 -26.34 -23.83 67.75
N GLY A 7 -26.01 -22.60 67.36
CA GLY A 7 -26.59 -21.94 66.16
C GLY A 7 -25.86 -22.43 64.92
N SER A 8 -26.54 -23.21 64.10
CA SER A 8 -26.09 -23.60 62.75
C SER A 8 -26.30 -22.41 61.80
N HIS A 9 -25.21 -21.82 61.32
CA HIS A 9 -25.23 -20.86 60.20
C HIS A 9 -25.60 -21.57 58.91
N PRO A 10 -26.56 -21.04 58.10
CA PRO A 10 -26.80 -21.56 56.74
C PRO A 10 -25.62 -21.20 55.84
N PRO A 11 -25.31 -22.03 54.84
CA PRO A 11 -24.22 -21.75 53.89
C PRO A 11 -24.60 -20.51 53.05
N SER A 12 -23.70 -19.52 53.07
CA SER A 12 -23.78 -18.35 52.18
C SER A 12 -23.63 -18.80 50.74
N ILE A 13 -24.72 -18.80 49.98
CA ILE A 13 -24.71 -18.93 48.54
C ILE A 13 -24.11 -17.62 48.01
N HIS A 14 -22.82 -17.66 47.68
CA HIS A 14 -22.20 -16.62 46.80
C HIS A 14 -22.86 -16.73 45.45
N ALA A 15 -23.93 -15.97 45.21
CA ALA A 15 -24.43 -15.69 43.87
C ALA A 15 -23.30 -14.92 43.17
N GLU A 16 -22.61 -15.60 42.29
CA GLU A 16 -21.72 -14.96 41.33
C GLU A 16 -22.59 -14.01 40.48
N VAL A 17 -22.52 -12.72 40.81
CA VAL A 17 -23.13 -11.67 40.00
C VAL A 17 -22.38 -11.64 38.68
N VAL A 18 -22.86 -12.40 37.71
CA VAL A 18 -22.44 -12.25 36.33
C VAL A 18 -22.82 -10.83 35.92
N THR A 19 -21.89 -9.91 36.05
CA THR A 19 -21.99 -8.57 35.48
C THR A 19 -22.06 -8.73 33.96
N ILE A 20 -23.27 -8.80 33.42
CA ILE A 20 -23.54 -8.69 31.99
C ILE A 20 -23.16 -7.27 31.63
N THR A 21 -21.91 -7.04 31.21
CA THR A 21 -21.53 -5.81 30.55
C THR A 21 -22.40 -5.68 29.31
N PRO A 22 -23.16 -4.58 29.17
CA PRO A 22 -24.02 -4.41 28.00
C PRO A 22 -23.14 -4.50 26.77
N THR A 23 -23.36 -5.52 25.93
CA THR A 23 -22.66 -5.67 24.67
C THR A 23 -23.05 -4.51 23.76
N ILE A 24 -22.08 -3.66 23.42
CA ILE A 24 -22.27 -2.48 22.55
C ILE A 24 -22.85 -2.89 21.20
N PHE A 25 -22.64 -4.15 20.79
CA PHE A 25 -23.05 -4.67 19.50
C PHE A 25 -23.52 -6.14 19.63
N PRO A 26 -24.52 -6.59 18.85
CA PRO A 26 -25.01 -7.98 18.89
C PRO A 26 -23.91 -9.00 18.56
N ARG A 27 -23.90 -10.14 19.26
CA ARG A 27 -22.92 -11.21 19.06
C ARG A 27 -22.84 -11.69 17.60
N VAL A 28 -23.98 -11.81 16.92
CA VAL A 28 -24.04 -12.16 15.49
C VAL A 28 -23.32 -11.13 14.64
N GLY A 29 -23.44 -9.84 14.95
CA GLY A 29 -22.74 -8.77 14.24
C GLY A 29 -21.23 -8.89 14.38
N TYR A 30 -20.71 -9.14 15.58
CA TYR A 30 -19.27 -9.39 15.79
C TYR A 30 -18.80 -10.62 15.01
N SER A 31 -19.57 -11.70 14.94
CA SER A 31 -19.22 -12.89 14.16
C SER A 31 -19.15 -12.61 12.66
N ILE A 32 -20.07 -11.81 12.13
CA ILE A 32 -20.05 -11.39 10.72
C ILE A 32 -18.80 -10.52 10.45
N LEU A 33 -18.53 -9.53 11.30
CA LEU A 33 -17.34 -8.68 11.17
C LEU A 33 -16.05 -9.49 11.26
N SER A 34 -15.96 -10.45 12.16
CA SER A 34 -14.83 -11.37 12.29
C SER A 34 -14.62 -12.17 11.00
N PHE A 35 -15.68 -12.75 10.44
CA PHE A 35 -15.60 -13.53 9.20
C PHE A 35 -15.15 -12.67 8.00
N LEU A 36 -15.71 -11.48 7.85
CA LEU A 36 -15.30 -10.56 6.77
C LEU A 36 -13.82 -10.13 6.91
N MET A 37 -13.38 -9.83 8.15
CA MET A 37 -11.99 -9.46 8.41
C MET A 37 -11.03 -10.64 8.27
N PHE A 38 -11.47 -11.87 8.54
CA PHE A 38 -10.70 -13.08 8.27
C PHE A 38 -10.42 -13.24 6.77
N ILE A 39 -11.46 -13.12 5.92
CA ILE A 39 -11.29 -13.17 4.46
C ILE A 39 -10.33 -12.05 4.00
N ASN A 40 -10.54 -10.83 4.51
CA ASN A 40 -9.66 -9.71 4.20
C ASN A 40 -8.19 -10.00 4.58
N THR A 41 -7.96 -10.56 5.75
CA THR A 41 -6.61 -10.94 6.22
C THR A 41 -5.97 -11.97 5.28
N VAL A 42 -6.70 -13.03 4.93
CA VAL A 42 -6.19 -14.10 4.04
C VAL A 42 -5.82 -13.52 2.68
N LEU A 43 -6.71 -12.73 2.08
CA LEU A 43 -6.46 -12.10 0.78
C LEU A 43 -5.28 -11.11 0.84
N THR A 44 -5.21 -10.30 1.87
CA THR A 44 -4.11 -9.33 2.05
C THR A 44 -2.76 -10.03 2.19
N VAL A 45 -2.68 -11.04 3.07
CA VAL A 45 -1.42 -11.76 3.33
C VAL A 45 -0.98 -12.55 2.10
N PHE A 46 -1.92 -13.27 1.46
CA PHE A 46 -1.63 -14.05 0.27
C PHE A 46 -1.18 -13.16 -0.90
N ASN A 47 -1.95 -12.14 -1.24
CA ASN A 47 -1.69 -11.30 -2.40
C ASN A 47 -0.36 -10.51 -2.26
N ASN A 48 -0.15 -9.87 -1.11
CA ASN A 48 1.08 -9.08 -0.89
C ASN A 48 2.30 -9.98 -0.67
N GLY A 49 2.14 -11.13 0.01
CA GLY A 49 3.18 -12.15 0.11
C GLY A 49 3.61 -12.70 -1.26
N LEU A 50 2.67 -12.88 -2.18
CA LEU A 50 2.97 -13.26 -3.56
C LEU A 50 3.77 -12.18 -4.29
N VAL A 51 3.37 -10.89 -4.19
CA VAL A 51 4.11 -9.77 -4.80
C VAL A 51 5.55 -9.72 -4.29
N ILE A 52 5.75 -9.80 -2.98
CA ILE A 52 7.08 -9.79 -2.37
C ILE A 52 7.91 -10.97 -2.87
N THR A 53 7.34 -12.18 -2.86
CA THR A 53 8.02 -13.41 -3.30
C THR A 53 8.45 -13.31 -4.76
N VAL A 54 7.57 -12.85 -5.66
CA VAL A 54 7.85 -12.72 -7.09
C VAL A 54 8.96 -11.71 -7.34
N LEU A 55 8.89 -10.53 -6.71
CA LEU A 55 9.90 -9.48 -6.90
C LEU A 55 11.28 -9.86 -6.34
N LEU A 56 11.31 -10.58 -5.21
CA LEU A 56 12.59 -11.04 -4.63
C LEU A 56 13.21 -12.21 -5.39
N ARG A 57 12.39 -13.10 -5.97
CA ARG A 57 12.88 -14.22 -6.81
C ARG A 57 13.34 -13.80 -8.19
N ASN A 58 12.85 -12.66 -8.70
CA ASN A 58 13.12 -12.17 -10.04
C ASN A 58 13.83 -10.80 -10.02
N PRO A 59 15.17 -10.75 -9.79
CA PRO A 59 15.90 -9.47 -9.72
C PRO A 59 15.80 -8.63 -10.99
N SER A 60 15.53 -9.25 -12.15
CA SER A 60 15.31 -8.56 -13.43
C SER A 60 14.05 -7.67 -13.41
N LEU A 61 13.07 -7.98 -12.53
CA LEU A 61 11.89 -7.16 -12.33
C LEU A 61 12.14 -5.98 -11.40
N LEU A 62 13.23 -5.94 -10.63
CA LEU A 62 13.53 -4.86 -9.69
C LEU A 62 13.98 -3.58 -10.42
N GLN A 63 13.03 -2.94 -11.08
CA GLN A 63 13.18 -1.60 -11.65
C GLN A 63 12.75 -0.54 -10.61
N PRO A 64 13.11 0.75 -10.77
CA PRO A 64 12.75 1.80 -9.82
C PRO A 64 11.28 1.84 -9.43
N MET A 65 10.36 1.67 -10.38
CA MET A 65 8.93 1.59 -10.12
C MET A 65 8.56 0.38 -9.25
N ASN A 66 9.14 -0.79 -9.52
CA ASN A 66 8.81 -2.02 -8.79
C ASN A 66 9.38 -2.03 -7.36
N VAL A 67 10.39 -1.19 -7.06
CA VAL A 67 10.85 -0.96 -5.68
C VAL A 67 9.78 -0.22 -4.86
N PHE A 68 9.07 0.73 -5.46
CA PHE A 68 7.91 1.36 -4.80
C PHE A 68 6.77 0.35 -4.58
N ILE A 69 6.50 -0.52 -5.57
CA ILE A 69 5.50 -1.59 -5.43
C ILE A 69 5.92 -2.60 -4.35
N LEU A 70 7.19 -2.92 -4.22
CA LEU A 70 7.69 -3.76 -3.14
C LEU A 70 7.46 -3.11 -1.77
N SER A 71 7.78 -1.81 -1.63
CA SER A 71 7.51 -1.05 -0.40
C SER A 71 6.01 -1.03 -0.06
N LEU A 72 5.16 -0.84 -1.06
CA LEU A 72 3.70 -0.86 -0.91
C LEU A 72 3.22 -2.26 -0.45
N ALA A 73 3.72 -3.34 -1.07
CA ALA A 73 3.36 -4.70 -0.68
C ALA A 73 3.83 -5.05 0.75
N VAL A 74 4.99 -4.55 1.18
CA VAL A 74 5.45 -4.73 2.56
C VAL A 74 4.55 -4.00 3.54
N SER A 75 4.22 -2.72 3.31
CA SER A 75 3.32 -1.96 4.19
C SER A 75 1.91 -2.56 4.23
N ASP A 76 1.37 -2.97 3.09
CA ASP A 76 0.06 -3.61 2.97
C ASP A 76 0.00 -4.97 3.68
N LEU A 77 1.07 -5.79 3.58
CA LEU A 77 1.21 -7.04 4.33
C LEU A 77 1.18 -6.78 5.84
N MET A 78 1.89 -5.75 6.31
CA MET A 78 1.91 -5.40 7.74
C MET A 78 0.57 -4.87 8.23
N ILE A 79 -0.21 -4.14 7.42
CA ILE A 79 -1.59 -3.79 7.74
C ILE A 79 -2.45 -5.05 7.91
N GLY A 80 -2.25 -6.06 7.04
CA GLY A 80 -2.93 -7.35 7.15
C GLY A 80 -2.63 -8.08 8.46
N LEU A 81 -1.36 -8.17 8.83
CA LEU A 81 -0.90 -8.91 10.00
C LEU A 81 -1.16 -8.16 11.33
N CYS A 82 -0.84 -6.87 11.39
CA CYS A 82 -0.96 -6.09 12.63
C CYS A 82 -2.34 -5.42 12.77
N GLY A 83 -3.05 -5.20 11.68
CA GLY A 83 -4.37 -4.59 11.65
C GLY A 83 -5.49 -5.63 11.55
N SER A 84 -5.67 -6.20 10.36
CA SER A 84 -6.83 -7.03 10.03
C SER A 84 -6.88 -8.34 10.82
N LEU A 85 -5.74 -9.01 11.04
CA LEU A 85 -5.69 -10.24 11.84
C LEU A 85 -6.07 -10.01 13.30
N ILE A 86 -5.55 -8.94 13.93
CA ILE A 86 -5.90 -8.60 15.31
C ILE A 86 -7.39 -8.31 15.40
N VAL A 87 -7.95 -7.51 14.46
CA VAL A 87 -9.37 -7.20 14.42
C VAL A 87 -10.24 -8.45 14.19
N THR A 88 -9.77 -9.43 13.41
CA THR A 88 -10.43 -10.71 13.25
C THR A 88 -10.59 -11.42 14.59
N ILE A 89 -9.51 -11.52 15.37
CA ILE A 89 -9.47 -12.20 16.66
C ILE A 89 -10.34 -11.48 17.70
N THR A 90 -10.24 -10.14 17.77
CA THR A 90 -11.01 -9.34 18.72
C THR A 90 -12.50 -9.33 18.43
N ASN A 91 -12.90 -9.31 17.16
CA ASN A 91 -14.30 -9.49 16.78
C ASN A 91 -14.82 -10.90 17.10
N TYR A 92 -14.02 -11.95 16.88
CA TYR A 92 -14.41 -13.29 17.25
C TYR A 92 -14.70 -13.40 18.75
N HIS A 93 -13.91 -12.75 19.57
CA HIS A 93 -14.11 -12.67 21.02
C HIS A 93 -15.30 -11.73 21.38
N GLY A 94 -15.53 -10.66 20.61
CA GLY A 94 -16.59 -9.65 20.84
C GLY A 94 -16.14 -8.45 21.69
N SER A 95 -14.84 -8.33 21.97
CA SER A 95 -14.21 -7.21 22.66
C SER A 95 -12.71 -7.20 22.43
N PHE A 96 -12.06 -6.05 22.68
CA PHE A 96 -10.59 -5.97 22.63
C PHE A 96 -9.98 -6.49 23.94
N PHE A 97 -9.84 -7.80 24.04
CA PHE A 97 -9.36 -8.50 25.26
C PHE A 97 -7.83 -8.60 25.36
N LEU A 98 -7.10 -8.19 24.31
CA LEU A 98 -5.64 -8.34 24.23
C LEU A 98 -4.85 -7.30 25.06
N GLY A 99 -5.56 -6.40 25.73
CA GLY A 99 -5.00 -5.39 26.63
C GLY A 99 -4.52 -4.11 25.93
N HIS A 100 -4.22 -3.10 26.73
CA HIS A 100 -3.91 -1.74 26.28
C HIS A 100 -2.68 -1.68 25.35
N SER A 101 -1.62 -2.38 25.69
CA SER A 101 -0.37 -2.35 24.90
C SER A 101 -0.56 -2.88 23.47
N VAL A 102 -1.37 -3.93 23.28
CA VAL A 102 -1.67 -4.47 21.95
C VAL A 102 -2.60 -3.53 21.19
N CYS A 103 -3.52 -2.84 21.85
CA CYS A 103 -4.36 -1.79 21.28
C CYS A 103 -3.50 -0.65 20.72
N VAL A 104 -2.62 -0.09 21.54
CA VAL A 104 -1.68 0.96 21.13
C VAL A 104 -0.80 0.50 19.98
N PHE A 105 -0.25 -0.70 20.03
CA PHE A 105 0.55 -1.28 18.96
C PHE A 105 -0.26 -1.42 17.65
N GLN A 106 -1.49 -1.90 17.71
CA GLN A 106 -2.36 -2.03 16.54
C GLN A 106 -2.63 -0.66 15.91
N GLY A 107 -3.04 0.34 16.71
CA GLY A 107 -3.29 1.70 16.26
C GLY A 107 -2.05 2.31 15.60
N PHE A 108 -0.90 2.20 16.27
CA PHE A 108 0.41 2.62 15.74
C PHE A 108 0.73 1.95 14.40
N ALA A 109 0.66 0.61 14.32
CA ALA A 109 1.06 -0.15 13.14
C ALA A 109 0.17 0.18 11.93
N VAL A 110 -1.16 0.21 12.11
CA VAL A 110 -2.09 0.55 11.03
C VAL A 110 -1.90 2.00 10.56
N ASN A 111 -1.70 2.93 11.48
CA ASN A 111 -1.41 4.32 11.15
C ASN A 111 -0.08 4.44 10.38
N TYR A 112 1.00 3.85 10.88
CA TYR A 112 2.32 3.89 10.27
C TYR A 112 2.30 3.32 8.84
N PHE A 113 1.86 2.09 8.68
CA PHE A 113 1.88 1.42 7.38
C PHE A 113 0.86 2.00 6.41
N GLY A 114 -0.27 2.52 6.89
CA GLY A 114 -1.23 3.28 6.08
C GLY A 114 -0.64 4.56 5.50
N LEU A 115 0.12 5.32 6.31
CA LEU A 115 0.86 6.50 5.84
C LEU A 115 1.95 6.13 4.84
N VAL A 116 2.71 5.05 5.10
CA VAL A 116 3.73 4.55 4.16
C VAL A 116 3.10 4.20 2.82
N SER A 117 1.92 3.55 2.81
CA SER A 117 1.20 3.22 1.57
C SER A 117 0.80 4.49 0.80
N LEU A 118 0.20 5.50 1.46
CA LEU A 118 -0.18 6.76 0.82
C LEU A 118 1.03 7.52 0.25
N CYS A 119 2.09 7.67 1.04
CA CYS A 119 3.29 8.39 0.63
C CYS A 119 4.05 7.64 -0.47
N THR A 120 4.03 6.30 -0.48
CA THR A 120 4.59 5.49 -1.57
C THR A 120 3.80 5.67 -2.87
N LEU A 121 2.46 5.73 -2.82
CA LEU A 121 1.64 6.08 -3.97
C LEU A 121 1.93 7.50 -4.49
N THR A 122 2.24 8.44 -3.58
CA THR A 122 2.66 9.80 -3.95
C THR A 122 3.99 9.80 -4.70
N LEU A 123 4.97 8.99 -4.24
CA LEU A 123 6.23 8.81 -4.97
C LEU A 123 6.04 8.16 -6.34
N LEU A 124 5.12 7.18 -6.45
CA LEU A 124 4.75 6.57 -7.74
C LEU A 124 4.14 7.61 -8.69
N ALA A 125 3.25 8.49 -8.20
CA ALA A 125 2.69 9.59 -8.98
C ALA A 125 3.77 10.53 -9.50
N TYR A 126 4.69 10.93 -8.63
CA TYR A 126 5.82 11.80 -8.97
C TYR A 126 6.78 11.14 -9.97
N GLU A 127 7.03 9.85 -9.83
CA GLU A 127 7.85 9.09 -10.77
C GLU A 127 7.21 9.06 -12.15
N ARG A 128 5.91 8.78 -12.24
CA ARG A 128 5.18 8.82 -13.51
C ARG A 128 5.21 10.20 -14.15
N TYR A 129 5.03 11.25 -13.34
CA TYR A 129 5.15 12.63 -13.79
C TYR A 129 6.54 12.89 -14.43
N ASN A 130 7.62 12.49 -13.79
CA ASN A 130 8.97 12.70 -14.33
C ASN A 130 9.20 11.93 -15.64
N VAL A 131 8.74 10.68 -15.72
CA VAL A 131 8.92 9.86 -16.94
C VAL A 131 8.16 10.43 -18.14
N VAL A 132 6.96 10.97 -17.91
CA VAL A 132 6.06 11.43 -18.98
C VAL A 132 6.29 12.89 -19.35
N CYS A 133 6.42 13.76 -18.35
CA CYS A 133 6.46 15.21 -18.58
C CYS A 133 7.88 15.77 -18.78
N ASN A 134 8.93 15.07 -18.25
CA ASN A 134 10.32 15.53 -18.29
C ASN A 134 11.27 14.49 -18.94
N PRO A 135 10.98 13.96 -20.15
CA PRO A 135 11.77 12.89 -20.76
C PRO A 135 13.20 13.32 -21.15
N ARG A 136 13.45 14.63 -21.29
CA ARG A 136 14.73 15.20 -21.76
C ARG A 136 15.75 15.39 -20.65
N ASP A 137 15.33 15.59 -19.42
CA ASP A 137 16.23 16.00 -18.32
C ASP A 137 17.04 14.83 -17.74
N GLY A 138 17.01 13.63 -18.35
CA GLY A 138 17.75 12.45 -17.85
C GLY A 138 17.36 12.04 -16.42
N LEU A 139 16.30 12.65 -15.88
CA LEU A 139 15.76 12.43 -14.53
C LEU A 139 14.96 11.12 -14.43
N LYS A 140 15.24 10.12 -15.30
CA LYS A 140 14.77 8.76 -14.98
C LYS A 140 15.23 8.46 -13.57
N LEU A 141 14.27 8.18 -12.68
CA LEU A 141 14.59 7.85 -11.30
C LEU A 141 15.59 6.69 -11.32
N SER A 142 16.81 6.96 -10.85
CA SER A 142 17.78 5.90 -10.68
C SER A 142 17.36 5.06 -9.48
N MET A 143 17.72 3.78 -9.45
CA MET A 143 17.47 2.89 -8.31
C MET A 143 17.87 3.55 -6.97
N ARG A 144 19.02 4.21 -6.92
CA ARG A 144 19.50 4.93 -5.73
C ARG A 144 18.54 6.03 -5.28
N ARG A 145 18.00 6.84 -6.20
CA ARG A 145 17.05 7.91 -5.86
C ARG A 145 15.73 7.35 -5.36
N SER A 146 15.23 6.26 -5.95
CA SER A 146 14.02 5.58 -5.52
C SER A 146 14.16 5.05 -4.09
N VAL A 147 15.25 4.37 -3.79
CA VAL A 147 15.53 3.84 -2.44
C VAL A 147 15.67 4.97 -1.42
N VAL A 148 16.42 6.03 -1.74
CA VAL A 148 16.56 7.19 -0.84
C VAL A 148 15.19 7.86 -0.61
N GLY A 149 14.38 8.04 -1.66
CA GLY A 149 13.02 8.60 -1.51
C GLY A 149 12.14 7.75 -0.60
N LEU A 150 12.20 6.41 -0.73
CA LEU A 150 11.48 5.51 0.15
C LEU A 150 11.98 5.59 1.60
N LEU A 151 13.27 5.59 1.83
CA LEU A 151 13.82 5.74 3.19
C LEU A 151 13.35 7.03 3.85
N LEU A 152 13.33 8.15 3.13
CA LEU A 152 12.81 9.41 3.65
C LEU A 152 11.31 9.33 3.96
N VAL A 153 10.51 8.68 3.12
CA VAL A 153 9.08 8.43 3.36
C VAL A 153 8.89 7.58 4.62
N TRP A 154 9.61 6.47 4.75
CA TRP A 154 9.49 5.59 5.92
C TRP A 154 9.86 6.32 7.22
N ILE A 155 10.91 7.12 7.22
CA ILE A 155 11.32 7.95 8.38
C ILE A 155 10.27 9.03 8.69
N PHE A 156 9.76 9.73 7.66
CA PHE A 156 8.73 10.74 7.82
C PHE A 156 7.44 10.15 8.42
N CYS A 157 6.97 9.02 7.90
CA CYS A 157 5.78 8.34 8.41
C CYS A 157 6.00 7.82 9.84
N LEU A 158 7.22 7.33 10.14
CA LEU A 158 7.58 6.86 11.49
C LEU A 158 7.48 7.99 12.51
N PHE A 159 7.98 9.18 12.19
CA PHE A 159 7.89 10.35 13.07
C PHE A 159 6.42 10.64 13.46
N TRP A 160 5.53 10.69 12.48
CA TRP A 160 4.10 10.95 12.73
C TRP A 160 3.41 9.82 13.48
N ALA A 161 3.76 8.58 13.22
CA ALA A 161 3.14 7.45 13.91
C ALA A 161 3.65 7.29 15.36
N VAL A 162 4.90 7.67 15.63
CA VAL A 162 5.51 7.56 16.96
C VAL A 162 5.10 8.72 17.88
N ALA A 163 4.81 9.90 17.36
CA ALA A 163 4.45 11.09 18.15
C ALA A 163 3.33 10.85 19.19
N PRO A 164 2.23 10.09 18.90
CA PRO A 164 1.21 9.77 19.88
C PRO A 164 1.70 8.88 21.02
N LEU A 165 2.77 8.08 20.82
CA LEU A 165 3.35 7.26 21.88
C LEU A 165 4.10 8.11 22.93
N PHE A 166 4.48 9.33 22.57
CA PHE A 166 5.13 10.30 23.47
C PHE A 166 4.18 11.38 23.99
N GLY A 167 2.86 11.21 23.79
CA GLY A 167 1.86 12.11 24.37
C GLY A 167 1.44 13.28 23.48
N TRP A 168 1.89 13.33 22.21
CA TRP A 168 1.33 14.26 21.23
C TRP A 168 0.21 13.56 20.47
N SER A 169 -1.04 13.58 21.00
CA SER A 169 -2.16 12.69 20.74
C SER A 169 -2.02 11.32 21.45
N SER A 170 -2.88 10.35 21.12
CA SER A 170 -2.86 9.00 21.69
C SER A 170 -3.48 7.98 20.72
N TYR A 171 -3.33 6.68 21.06
CA TYR A 171 -4.04 5.58 20.41
C TYR A 171 -5.03 4.95 21.37
N GLY A 172 -6.24 4.65 20.89
CA GLY A 172 -7.30 4.07 21.69
C GLY A 172 -8.30 3.25 20.88
N PRO A 173 -9.23 2.55 21.58
CA PRO A 173 -10.30 1.80 20.95
C PRO A 173 -11.26 2.72 20.20
N GLU A 174 -11.85 2.22 19.10
CA GLU A 174 -12.81 2.96 18.28
C GLU A 174 -14.01 2.08 17.87
N GLY A 175 -15.11 2.73 17.48
CA GLY A 175 -16.31 2.08 16.95
C GLY A 175 -16.91 1.06 17.90
N VAL A 176 -17.06 -0.20 17.46
CA VAL A 176 -17.59 -1.31 18.29
C VAL A 176 -16.58 -1.86 19.29
N GLN A 177 -15.50 -1.12 19.59
CA GLN A 177 -14.49 -1.43 20.61
C GLN A 177 -13.70 -2.73 20.36
N THR A 178 -13.52 -3.10 19.08
CA THR A 178 -12.71 -4.27 18.67
C THR A 178 -11.52 -3.90 17.80
N SER A 179 -11.30 -2.60 17.57
CA SER A 179 -10.15 -2.05 16.84
C SER A 179 -9.63 -0.80 17.55
N CYS A 180 -8.37 -0.48 17.32
CA CYS A 180 -7.71 0.69 17.87
C CYS A 180 -7.15 1.57 16.76
N SER A 181 -7.21 2.90 16.95
CA SER A 181 -6.71 3.92 16.04
C SER A 181 -6.26 5.16 16.80
N LEU A 182 -5.95 6.24 16.08
CA LEU A 182 -5.77 7.57 16.66
C LEU A 182 -7.02 8.00 17.45
N ALA A 183 -6.81 8.71 18.54
CA ALA A 183 -7.89 9.19 19.43
C ALA A 183 -8.57 10.44 18.84
N TRP A 184 -9.40 10.25 17.81
CA TRP A 184 -10.14 11.34 17.14
C TRP A 184 -11.11 12.07 18.06
N GLU A 185 -11.60 11.39 19.10
CA GLU A 185 -12.57 11.91 20.07
C GLU A 185 -11.97 12.65 21.25
N GLU A 186 -10.65 12.60 21.42
CA GLU A 186 -9.96 13.25 22.55
C GLU A 186 -9.95 14.77 22.40
N ARG A 187 -10.34 15.49 23.49
CA ARG A 187 -10.57 16.95 23.52
C ARG A 187 -9.44 17.69 24.25
N SER A 188 -8.19 17.46 23.85
CA SER A 188 -7.02 18.17 24.38
C SER A 188 -6.35 19.04 23.30
N TRP A 189 -5.71 20.15 23.72
CA TRP A 189 -4.91 20.97 22.80
C TRP A 189 -3.78 20.19 22.15
N SER A 190 -3.21 19.24 22.88
CA SER A 190 -2.19 18.32 22.36
C SER A 190 -2.75 17.53 21.19
N ASN A 191 -3.94 16.94 21.35
CA ASN A 191 -4.59 16.15 20.31
C ASN A 191 -4.98 16.99 19.11
N TYR A 192 -5.64 18.14 19.31
CA TYR A 192 -6.03 19.04 18.20
C TYR A 192 -4.83 19.51 17.38
N SER A 193 -3.74 19.95 18.03
CA SER A 193 -2.54 20.42 17.31
C SER A 193 -1.93 19.29 16.46
N TYR A 194 -1.88 18.07 17.00
CA TYR A 194 -1.42 16.90 16.26
C TYR A 194 -2.33 16.62 15.05
N LEU A 195 -3.63 16.49 15.27
CA LEU A 195 -4.58 16.11 14.22
C LEU A 195 -4.62 17.13 13.07
N ILE A 196 -4.53 18.42 13.35
CA ILE A 196 -4.48 19.46 12.33
C ILE A 196 -3.21 19.32 11.49
N LEU A 197 -2.02 19.25 12.10
CA LEU A 197 -0.76 19.11 11.38
C LEU A 197 -0.67 17.77 10.66
N TYR A 198 -1.12 16.69 11.28
CA TYR A 198 -1.21 15.37 10.69
C TYR A 198 -2.07 15.38 9.42
N THR A 199 -3.27 15.97 9.49
CA THR A 199 -4.18 16.06 8.34
C THR A 199 -3.56 16.89 7.22
N LEU A 200 -2.96 18.03 7.53
CA LEU A 200 -2.33 18.91 6.53
C LEU A 200 -1.12 18.26 5.86
N LEU A 201 -0.21 17.68 6.64
CA LEU A 201 1.08 17.21 6.13
C LEU A 201 1.06 15.74 5.67
N CYS A 202 0.25 14.91 6.31
CA CYS A 202 0.20 13.47 6.02
C CYS A 202 -0.95 13.06 5.10
N PHE A 203 -1.95 13.95 4.88
CA PHE A 203 -3.06 13.66 3.97
C PHE A 203 -3.21 14.71 2.88
N ILE A 204 -3.48 15.98 3.22
CA ILE A 204 -3.76 17.03 2.21
C ILE A 204 -2.57 17.25 1.28
N PHE A 205 -1.36 17.36 1.83
CA PHE A 205 -0.15 17.59 1.02
C PHE A 205 0.12 16.43 0.04
N PRO A 206 0.16 15.15 0.46
CA PRO A 206 0.29 14.01 -0.48
C PRO A 206 -0.80 13.98 -1.55
N VAL A 207 -2.06 14.22 -1.19
CA VAL A 207 -3.18 14.28 -2.14
C VAL A 207 -2.99 15.39 -3.17
N ALA A 208 -2.59 16.59 -2.74
CA ALA A 208 -2.32 17.72 -3.63
C ALA A 208 -1.20 17.39 -4.63
N VAL A 209 -0.12 16.75 -4.17
CA VAL A 209 0.98 16.29 -5.05
C VAL A 209 0.48 15.25 -6.06
N ILE A 210 -0.33 14.29 -5.64
CA ILE A 210 -0.92 13.28 -6.53
C ILE A 210 -1.77 13.96 -7.61
N ILE A 211 -2.69 14.84 -7.21
CA ILE A 211 -3.58 15.57 -8.14
C ILE A 211 -2.76 16.40 -9.13
N TYR A 212 -1.75 17.11 -8.65
CA TYR A 212 -0.87 17.88 -9.52
C TYR A 212 -0.14 17.01 -10.53
N CYS A 213 0.53 15.96 -10.08
CA CYS A 213 1.30 15.04 -10.94
C CYS A 213 0.42 14.41 -12.01
N TYR A 214 -0.75 13.88 -11.62
CA TYR A 214 -1.63 13.21 -12.58
C TYR A 214 -2.35 14.16 -13.52
N SER A 215 -2.73 15.36 -13.11
CA SER A 215 -3.27 16.37 -14.02
C SER A 215 -2.26 16.71 -15.13
N ARG A 216 -0.97 16.81 -14.77
CA ARG A 216 0.11 17.07 -15.73
C ARG A 216 0.39 15.87 -16.64
N VAL A 217 0.38 14.66 -16.08
CA VAL A 217 0.56 13.41 -16.84
C VAL A 217 -0.53 13.27 -17.90
N LEU A 218 -1.81 13.38 -17.51
CA LEU A 218 -2.95 13.25 -18.44
C LEU A 218 -2.90 14.29 -19.55
N THR A 219 -2.63 15.57 -19.22
CA THR A 219 -2.48 16.62 -20.22
C THR A 219 -1.32 16.37 -21.20
N SER A 220 -0.22 15.76 -20.71
CA SER A 220 0.95 15.46 -21.55
C SER A 220 0.69 14.24 -22.43
N MET A 221 -0.06 13.25 -21.96
CA MET A 221 -0.48 12.09 -22.75
C MET A 221 -1.34 12.50 -23.96
N ASP A 222 -2.31 13.39 -23.76
CA ASP A 222 -3.16 13.88 -24.87
C ASP A 222 -2.34 14.56 -25.97
N LYS A 223 -1.32 15.34 -25.59
CA LYS A 223 -0.40 15.97 -26.54
C LYS A 223 0.48 14.94 -27.27
N LEU A 224 0.98 13.95 -26.51
CA LEU A 224 1.85 12.92 -27.04
C LEU A 224 1.09 11.99 -27.99
N ASN A 225 -0.12 11.57 -27.65
CA ASN A 225 -0.98 10.71 -28.49
C ASN A 225 -1.24 11.37 -29.85
N ARG A 226 -1.54 12.67 -29.87
CA ARG A 226 -1.72 13.42 -31.12
C ARG A 226 -0.45 13.46 -31.98
N SER A 227 0.75 13.50 -31.38
CA SER A 227 2.02 13.56 -32.12
C SER A 227 2.52 12.17 -32.56
N VAL A 228 2.26 11.11 -31.79
CA VAL A 228 2.65 9.72 -32.11
C VAL A 228 1.79 9.11 -33.23
N GLU A 229 0.52 9.53 -33.31
CA GLU A 229 -0.36 9.15 -34.43
C GLU A 229 0.24 9.56 -35.79
N LEU A 230 1.05 10.62 -35.80
CA LEU A 230 1.76 11.12 -36.99
C LEU A 230 3.12 10.41 -37.24
N GLN A 231 3.72 9.71 -36.28
CA GLN A 231 5.12 9.19 -36.34
C GLN A 231 5.28 7.67 -36.24
N GLY A 232 4.21 6.89 -36.04
CA GLY A 232 4.26 5.40 -36.07
C GLY A 232 4.91 4.70 -34.85
N GLY A 233 5.23 5.38 -33.75
CA GLY A 233 5.93 4.85 -32.56
C GLY A 233 5.02 4.17 -31.51
N ARG A 234 4.03 3.36 -31.90
CA ARG A 234 2.94 2.84 -31.07
C ARG A 234 3.32 1.88 -29.92
N SER A 235 4.45 1.15 -29.99
CA SER A 235 4.70 0.05 -29.02
C SER A 235 5.14 0.54 -27.64
N ARG A 236 6.12 1.44 -27.60
CA ARG A 236 6.64 2.01 -26.34
C ARG A 236 5.61 2.91 -25.63
N GLN A 237 4.74 3.55 -26.42
CA GLN A 237 3.65 4.36 -25.90
C GLN A 237 2.64 3.52 -25.13
N LYS A 238 2.21 2.39 -25.67
CA LYS A 238 1.27 1.48 -24.99
C LYS A 238 1.76 0.99 -23.64
N GLU A 239 3.06 0.68 -23.52
CA GLU A 239 3.65 0.23 -22.25
C GLU A 239 3.61 1.34 -21.17
N ASN A 240 3.90 2.58 -21.55
CA ASN A 240 3.77 3.73 -20.64
C ASN A 240 2.32 3.97 -20.23
N ASP A 241 1.37 3.88 -21.17
CA ASP A 241 -0.06 4.08 -20.93
C ASP A 241 -0.61 3.04 -19.93
N HIS A 242 -0.18 1.78 -20.07
CA HIS A 242 -0.53 0.73 -19.11
C HIS A 242 0.04 0.99 -17.71
N ALA A 243 1.29 1.43 -17.61
CA ALA A 243 1.89 1.75 -16.31
C ALA A 243 1.21 2.95 -15.63
N ILE A 244 0.82 3.98 -16.40
CA ILE A 244 0.09 5.15 -15.89
C ILE A 244 -1.30 4.74 -15.41
N SER A 245 -2.05 3.98 -16.21
CA SER A 245 -3.39 3.50 -15.84
C SER A 245 -3.35 2.61 -14.61
N MET A 246 -2.34 1.76 -14.48
CA MET A 246 -2.14 0.89 -13.32
C MET A 246 -1.96 1.72 -12.03
N VAL A 247 -1.03 2.67 -12.03
CA VAL A 247 -0.76 3.50 -10.83
C VAL A 247 -1.97 4.37 -10.51
N LEU A 248 -2.69 4.89 -11.52
CA LEU A 248 -3.95 5.62 -11.31
C LEU A 248 -5.01 4.74 -10.65
N ALA A 249 -5.18 3.50 -11.12
CA ALA A 249 -6.14 2.56 -10.54
C ALA A 249 -5.82 2.24 -9.06
N MET A 250 -4.52 2.06 -8.72
CA MET A 250 -4.08 1.84 -7.34
C MET A 250 -4.41 3.04 -6.44
N MET A 251 -4.21 4.27 -6.92
CA MET A 251 -4.58 5.48 -6.17
C MET A 251 -6.09 5.60 -5.99
N ILE A 252 -6.88 5.39 -7.04
CA ILE A 252 -8.35 5.43 -6.95
C ILE A 252 -8.83 4.39 -5.94
N ALA A 253 -8.33 3.15 -6.00
CA ALA A 253 -8.68 2.10 -5.05
C ALA A 253 -8.33 2.51 -3.60
N PHE A 254 -7.14 3.09 -3.38
CA PHE A 254 -6.74 3.60 -2.08
C PHE A 254 -7.71 4.67 -1.57
N PHE A 255 -7.99 5.70 -2.37
CA PHE A 255 -8.88 6.79 -1.94
C PHE A 255 -10.32 6.34 -1.75
N VAL A 256 -10.85 5.46 -2.60
CA VAL A 256 -12.18 4.88 -2.42
C VAL A 256 -12.31 4.19 -1.06
N CYS A 257 -11.27 3.49 -0.63
CA CYS A 257 -11.27 2.79 0.65
C CYS A 257 -11.06 3.73 1.85
N TRP A 258 -10.15 4.70 1.76
CA TRP A 258 -9.75 5.52 2.90
C TRP A 258 -10.56 6.81 3.07
N LEU A 259 -11.13 7.37 1.99
CA LEU A 259 -11.85 8.64 2.04
C LEU A 259 -13.05 8.62 3.01
N PRO A 260 -13.91 7.55 3.05
CA PRO A 260 -15.02 7.51 4.01
C PRO A 260 -14.54 7.60 5.47
N TYR A 261 -13.45 6.90 5.80
CA TYR A 261 -12.84 6.96 7.14
C TYR A 261 -12.25 8.34 7.45
N THR A 262 -11.54 8.94 6.49
CA THR A 262 -10.97 10.28 6.66
C THR A 262 -12.07 11.34 6.87
N VAL A 263 -13.15 11.27 6.08
CA VAL A 263 -14.30 12.19 6.23
C VAL A 263 -14.93 12.02 7.61
N LEU A 264 -15.18 10.78 8.06
CA LEU A 264 -15.71 10.50 9.38
C LEU A 264 -14.83 11.08 10.49
N SER A 265 -13.49 10.85 10.41
CA SER A 265 -12.53 11.35 11.38
C SER A 265 -12.54 12.89 11.47
N VAL A 266 -12.63 13.58 10.33
CA VAL A 266 -12.75 15.04 10.27
C VAL A 266 -14.06 15.51 10.91
N VAL A 267 -15.18 14.84 10.60
CA VAL A 267 -16.50 15.19 11.17
C VAL A 267 -16.50 15.06 12.69
N VAL A 268 -15.92 13.98 13.25
CA VAL A 268 -15.79 13.79 14.71
C VAL A 268 -14.95 14.88 15.38
N VAL A 269 -13.92 15.37 14.68
CA VAL A 269 -13.07 16.46 15.19
C VAL A 269 -13.79 17.82 15.15
N VAL A 270 -14.55 18.09 14.09
CA VAL A 270 -15.22 19.39 13.86
C VAL A 270 -16.50 19.53 14.69
N ASP A 271 -17.30 18.47 14.79
CA ASP A 271 -18.54 18.46 15.56
C ASP A 271 -18.48 17.42 16.70
N PRO A 272 -17.99 17.84 17.88
CA PRO A 272 -17.82 16.97 19.02
C PRO A 272 -19.11 16.44 19.65
N GLU A 273 -20.23 17.09 19.39
CA GLU A 273 -21.53 16.73 19.97
C GLU A 273 -22.33 15.78 19.07
N LEU A 274 -21.86 15.56 17.85
CA LEU A 274 -22.49 14.65 16.91
C LEU A 274 -22.41 13.21 17.41
N TYR A 275 -23.56 12.65 17.78
CA TYR A 275 -23.64 11.22 18.12
C TYR A 275 -23.55 10.37 16.85
N ILE A 276 -22.51 9.55 16.76
CA ILE A 276 -22.33 8.58 15.69
C ILE A 276 -22.54 7.17 16.26
N PRO A 277 -23.54 6.41 15.77
CA PRO A 277 -23.73 5.03 16.23
C PRO A 277 -22.46 4.20 16.03
N PRO A 278 -22.07 3.35 17.00
CA PRO A 278 -20.79 2.59 16.93
C PRO A 278 -20.61 1.77 15.64
N LEU A 279 -21.69 1.21 15.10
CA LEU A 279 -21.64 0.49 13.82
C LEU A 279 -21.31 1.44 12.65
N VAL A 280 -21.88 2.63 12.62
CA VAL A 280 -21.63 3.64 11.57
C VAL A 280 -20.19 4.13 11.64
N ALA A 281 -19.65 4.30 12.85
CA ALA A 281 -18.24 4.64 13.06
C ALA A 281 -17.29 3.50 12.61
N THR A 282 -17.73 2.25 12.76
CA THR A 282 -16.92 1.06 12.45
C THR A 282 -16.80 0.78 10.94
N MET A 283 -17.87 0.95 10.16
CA MET A 283 -17.91 0.56 8.75
C MET A 283 -16.81 1.22 7.90
N PRO A 284 -16.60 2.56 7.94
CA PRO A 284 -15.56 3.21 7.15
C PRO A 284 -14.15 2.72 7.50
N MET A 285 -13.87 2.48 8.78
CA MET A 285 -12.61 1.94 9.27
C MET A 285 -12.35 0.52 8.73
N TYR A 286 -13.35 -0.35 8.72
CA TYR A 286 -13.24 -1.69 8.15
C TYR A 286 -13.02 -1.64 6.65
N PHE A 287 -13.73 -0.73 5.97
CA PHE A 287 -13.56 -0.53 4.54
C PHE A 287 -12.14 -0.03 4.19
N ALA A 288 -11.58 0.89 4.96
CA ALA A 288 -10.20 1.33 4.81
C ALA A 288 -9.20 0.16 4.92
N LYS A 289 -9.44 -0.77 5.87
CA LYS A 289 -8.58 -1.97 6.05
C LYS A 289 -8.65 -2.97 4.88
N THR A 290 -9.56 -2.80 3.90
CA THR A 290 -9.58 -3.63 2.68
C THR A 290 -8.64 -3.12 1.60
N SER A 291 -8.15 -1.88 1.68
CA SER A 291 -7.29 -1.27 0.66
C SER A 291 -6.07 -2.12 0.27
N PRO A 292 -5.39 -2.83 1.19
CA PRO A 292 -4.23 -3.67 0.88
C PRO A 292 -4.52 -4.85 -0.08
N VAL A 293 -5.79 -5.24 -0.24
CA VAL A 293 -6.16 -6.35 -1.13
C VAL A 293 -6.04 -5.95 -2.59
N TYR A 294 -6.33 -4.68 -2.94
CA TYR A 294 -6.55 -4.25 -4.32
C TYR A 294 -5.24 -4.00 -5.09
N ASN A 295 -4.20 -3.47 -4.44
CA ASN A 295 -2.93 -3.12 -5.09
C ASN A 295 -2.30 -4.31 -5.84
N PRO A 296 -2.13 -5.50 -5.22
CA PRO A 296 -1.61 -6.67 -5.92
C PRO A 296 -2.48 -7.14 -7.09
N ILE A 297 -3.81 -7.07 -6.94
CA ILE A 297 -4.76 -7.47 -8.00
C ILE A 297 -4.59 -6.55 -9.21
N ILE A 298 -4.56 -5.23 -9.00
CA ILE A 298 -4.37 -4.25 -10.07
C ILE A 298 -3.02 -4.48 -10.75
N TYR A 299 -1.96 -4.72 -9.98
CA TYR A 299 -0.63 -4.97 -10.50
C TYR A 299 -0.57 -6.27 -11.32
N PHE A 300 -1.17 -7.34 -10.83
CA PHE A 300 -1.27 -8.63 -11.54
C PHE A 300 -2.02 -8.49 -12.88
N LEU A 301 -3.14 -7.77 -12.88
CA LEU A 301 -3.93 -7.57 -14.10
C LEU A 301 -3.24 -6.67 -15.13
N SER A 302 -2.52 -5.65 -14.67
CA SER A 302 -1.95 -4.62 -15.53
C SER A 302 -0.51 -4.92 -16.01
N ASN A 303 0.26 -5.71 -15.27
CA ASN A 303 1.66 -6.00 -15.59
C ASN A 303 1.85 -7.44 -16.06
N LYS A 304 2.04 -7.62 -17.39
CA LYS A 304 2.21 -8.94 -17.99
C LYS A 304 3.46 -9.66 -17.44
N GLN A 305 4.59 -8.97 -17.31
CA GLN A 305 5.85 -9.58 -16.86
C GLN A 305 5.71 -10.10 -15.42
N PHE A 306 5.06 -9.31 -14.56
CA PHE A 306 4.76 -9.74 -13.20
C PHE A 306 3.79 -10.92 -13.18
N ARG A 307 2.71 -10.87 -13.97
CA ARG A 307 1.73 -11.94 -14.05
C ARG A 307 2.35 -13.27 -14.45
N ASP A 308 3.19 -13.25 -15.49
CA ASP A 308 3.87 -14.45 -15.97
C ASP A 308 4.79 -15.03 -14.86
N ALA A 309 5.56 -14.20 -14.18
CA ALA A 309 6.41 -14.61 -13.05
C ALA A 309 5.59 -15.09 -11.82
N ALA A 310 4.44 -14.47 -11.57
CA ALA A 310 3.54 -14.88 -10.48
C ALA A 310 2.91 -16.26 -10.78
N LEU A 311 2.49 -16.52 -12.02
CA LEU A 311 1.99 -17.81 -12.44
C LEU A 311 3.07 -18.90 -12.35
N GLU A 312 4.31 -18.60 -12.71
CA GLU A 312 5.44 -19.53 -12.51
C GLU A 312 5.63 -19.90 -11.05
N VAL A 313 5.58 -18.91 -10.14
CA VAL A 313 5.68 -19.16 -8.68
C VAL A 313 4.49 -19.98 -8.18
N LEU A 314 3.26 -19.65 -8.58
CA LEU A 314 2.03 -20.33 -8.12
C LEU A 314 1.92 -21.78 -8.63
N THR A 315 2.46 -22.03 -9.82
CA THR A 315 2.45 -23.38 -10.43
C THR A 315 3.72 -24.19 -10.15
N CYS A 316 4.58 -23.71 -9.24
CA CYS A 316 5.86 -24.34 -8.92
C CYS A 316 6.73 -24.62 -10.17
N GLY A 317 6.70 -23.72 -11.16
CA GLY A 317 7.48 -23.85 -12.39
C GLY A 317 6.82 -24.68 -13.51
N LEU A 318 5.58 -25.13 -13.33
CA LEU A 318 4.83 -25.83 -14.39
C LEU A 318 4.34 -24.87 -15.50
N TYR A 319 4.16 -23.60 -15.18
CA TYR A 319 3.84 -22.56 -16.15
C TYR A 319 5.13 -22.07 -16.81
N ILE A 320 5.26 -22.29 -18.12
CA ILE A 320 6.35 -21.74 -18.93
C ILE A 320 5.77 -20.52 -19.67
N PRO A 321 6.21 -19.30 -19.36
CA PRO A 321 5.78 -18.13 -20.11
C PRO A 321 6.11 -18.31 -21.59
N HIS A 322 5.17 -18.10 -22.48
CA HIS A 322 5.48 -18.04 -23.92
C HIS A 322 6.52 -16.94 -24.13
N ALA A 323 7.74 -17.34 -24.47
CA ALA A 323 8.79 -16.39 -24.86
C ALA A 323 8.19 -15.41 -25.89
N PRO A 324 8.40 -14.09 -25.74
CA PRO A 324 8.03 -13.16 -26.79
C PRO A 324 8.69 -13.68 -28.06
N THR A 325 7.88 -13.91 -29.10
CA THR A 325 8.34 -14.36 -30.42
C THR A 325 9.53 -13.48 -30.76
N ALA A 326 10.74 -14.06 -30.70
CA ALA A 326 11.95 -13.35 -31.01
C ALA A 326 11.71 -12.75 -32.40
N VAL A 327 11.65 -11.43 -32.48
CA VAL A 327 11.73 -10.72 -33.75
C VAL A 327 13.02 -11.25 -34.36
N SER A 328 12.90 -12.09 -35.38
CA SER A 328 14.02 -12.62 -36.10
C SER A 328 14.71 -11.39 -36.70
N ILE A 329 15.70 -10.89 -35.94
CA ILE A 329 16.63 -9.90 -36.47
C ILE A 329 17.35 -10.65 -37.56
N ASN A 330 16.99 -10.32 -38.80
CA ASN A 330 17.53 -10.91 -40.01
C ASN A 330 19.05 -10.71 -39.98
N MET A 331 19.79 -11.70 -39.49
CA MET A 331 21.27 -11.69 -39.45
C MET A 331 21.87 -11.62 -40.85
N ARG A 332 21.06 -11.60 -41.90
CA ARG A 332 21.55 -11.45 -43.30
C ARG A 332 22.07 -10.03 -43.61
N SER A 333 21.73 -9.01 -42.85
CA SER A 333 22.22 -7.66 -43.11
C SER A 333 23.56 -7.34 -42.43
N PHE A 334 23.94 -8.07 -41.38
CA PHE A 334 25.20 -7.82 -40.68
C PHE A 334 26.42 -8.42 -41.40
N ASN A 335 26.26 -9.52 -42.14
CA ASN A 335 27.32 -10.16 -42.88
C ASN A 335 27.70 -9.44 -44.20
N ARG A 336 26.87 -8.49 -44.67
CA ARG A 336 27.16 -7.71 -45.88
C ARG A 336 27.99 -6.46 -45.60
N ARG A 337 27.93 -5.92 -44.39
CA ARG A 337 28.78 -4.76 -43.98
C ARG A 337 30.19 -5.15 -43.56
N SER A 338 30.39 -6.33 -42.98
CA SER A 338 31.73 -6.80 -42.60
C SER A 338 32.58 -7.25 -43.79
N ARG A 339 31.99 -7.63 -44.94
CA ARG A 339 32.71 -7.95 -46.17
C ARG A 339 33.15 -6.71 -46.99
N LEU A 340 32.48 -5.58 -46.83
CA LEU A 340 32.89 -4.34 -47.53
C LEU A 340 34.03 -3.60 -46.82
N THR A 341 34.19 -3.78 -45.50
CA THR A 341 35.28 -3.16 -44.73
C THR A 341 36.59 -3.94 -44.79
N SER A 342 36.56 -5.25 -45.13
CA SER A 342 37.79 -6.05 -45.33
C SER A 342 38.39 -5.87 -46.73
N PHE A 343 37.58 -5.47 -47.72
CA PHE A 343 38.09 -5.24 -49.09
C PHE A 343 38.78 -3.87 -49.25
N SER A 344 38.42 -2.88 -48.41
CA SER A 344 39.06 -1.56 -48.47
C SER A 344 40.40 -1.47 -47.74
N ARG A 345 40.78 -2.48 -46.92
CA ARG A 345 42.03 -2.50 -46.17
C ARG A 345 43.20 -3.15 -46.94
N ASN A 346 42.94 -3.89 -48.03
CA ASN A 346 43.99 -4.57 -48.81
C ASN A 346 44.46 -3.79 -50.05
N VAL A 347 43.92 -2.61 -50.33
CA VAL A 347 44.32 -1.81 -51.50
C VAL A 347 45.36 -0.72 -51.16
N ASN A 348 45.62 -0.42 -49.85
CA ASN A 348 46.54 0.67 -49.47
C ASN A 348 47.92 0.20 -48.97
N LEU A 349 48.36 -1.01 -49.26
CA LEU A 349 49.66 -1.55 -48.81
C LEU A 349 50.69 -1.76 -49.93
N HIS A 350 50.49 -1.19 -51.14
CA HIS A 350 51.43 -1.38 -52.23
C HIS A 350 51.86 -0.09 -52.97
N SER A 351 52.10 0.99 -52.20
CA SER A 351 52.81 2.12 -52.80
C SER A 351 53.59 2.92 -51.78
N LYS A 352 54.70 2.42 -51.35
CA LYS A 352 55.86 3.21 -50.85
C LYS A 352 57.14 2.29 -50.80
N VAL A 353 57.86 2.20 -51.92
CA VAL A 353 59.24 1.89 -51.94
C VAL A 353 59.91 2.76 -53.04
N LEU A 354 60.84 3.61 -52.57
CA LEU A 354 62.11 4.11 -53.16
C LEU A 354 62.09 5.31 -54.14
N PRO A 355 63.24 5.96 -54.34
CA PRO A 355 64.33 6.36 -53.42
C PRO A 355 64.84 7.79 -53.69
N LEU A 356 65.65 8.28 -52.92
CA LEU A 356 66.98 8.99 -52.98
C LEU A 356 67.01 10.07 -51.92
#